data_b9177ef20e48c8f45927dd3fe1c27f1e
#
_entry.id   b9177ef20e48c8f45927dd3fe1c27f1e
#
_cell.length_a   1.000
_cell.length_b   1.000
_cell.length_c   1.000
_cell.angle_alpha   90.00
_cell.angle_beta   90.00
_cell.angle_gamma   90.00
#
_symmetry.space_group_name_H-M   'P 1'
#
loop_
_entity.id
_entity.type
_entity.pdbx_description
1 polymer ?
#
loop_
_entity_poly.entity_id
_entity_poly.type
_entity_poly.pdbx_seq_one_letter_code
_entity_poly.pdbx_strand_id
1 'polypeptide(L)'
;PYCDGSGKISDIYIGDGKDIILSHIRQRLPAFSLSLVITVFGLCFIFLFIPLYRKHMIGAEMLYLGVFATIIGLFMIMDCRIMQLFFQNAHIFHMQAEILMPLIIPPLFLFMGRMYNEYSQRIVNLITAISSISFILRFMLSLLNIKDFHETLIITHIIYGISIILVLHAVITGILRRNRNNIYHNIGCICFISAVSIDIILHWTRLSAETSFFTRIGVLLFLFLEALQIISYLLSNYQANIRMKLLSRLAYHDGLTDMLNRTSY
;
A
#
# COMPACT_ATOMS: atom_id res chain seq x y z
N PRO A 1 12.93 2.00 -28.58
CA PRO A 1 12.21 3.24 -28.68
C PRO A 1 10.71 3.01 -28.66
N TYR A 2 10.21 2.31 -27.64
CA TYR A 2 8.78 2.07 -27.40
C TYR A 2 8.36 2.94 -26.22
N CYS A 3 8.24 4.25 -26.44
CA CYS A 3 7.55 5.11 -25.50
C CYS A 3 6.11 5.24 -26.00
N ASP A 4 5.12 4.96 -25.16
CA ASP A 4 3.69 5.24 -25.44
C ASP A 4 3.40 6.72 -25.77
N GLY A 5 4.40 7.54 -25.75
CA GLY A 5 4.43 8.95 -26.15
C GLY A 5 5.11 9.23 -27.49
N SER A 6 5.52 8.19 -28.26
CA SER A 6 6.12 8.42 -29.57
C SER A 6 5.07 9.08 -30.49
N GLY A 7 5.29 10.36 -30.83
CA GLY A 7 4.34 11.18 -31.59
C GLY A 7 3.59 12.24 -30.78
N LYS A 8 3.68 12.26 -29.44
CA LYS A 8 3.24 13.39 -28.64
C LYS A 8 4.40 14.34 -28.39
N ILE A 9 4.32 15.54 -28.94
CA ILE A 9 5.16 16.66 -28.53
C ILE A 9 4.56 17.13 -27.21
N SER A 10 5.27 16.89 -26.09
CA SER A 10 4.96 17.54 -24.81
C SER A 10 5.23 19.03 -24.92
N ASP A 11 4.77 19.81 -23.94
CA ASP A 11 4.96 21.26 -23.90
C ASP A 11 6.39 21.65 -24.29
N ILE A 12 6.50 22.58 -25.28
CA ILE A 12 7.78 23.10 -25.72
C ILE A 12 8.11 24.28 -24.81
N TYR A 13 9.16 24.10 -24.00
CA TYR A 13 9.69 25.19 -23.16
C TYR A 13 10.77 25.93 -23.90
N ILE A 14 10.63 27.29 -24.01
CA ILE A 14 11.62 28.20 -24.59
C ILE A 14 12.16 29.07 -23.47
N GLY A 15 13.45 28.99 -23.19
CA GLY A 15 14.08 29.76 -22.13
C GLY A 15 15.51 29.33 -21.83
N ASP A 16 16.13 29.90 -20.80
CA ASP A 16 17.42 29.41 -20.30
C ASP A 16 17.28 27.99 -19.76
N GLY A 17 18.26 27.12 -20.05
CA GLY A 17 18.24 25.72 -19.61
C GLY A 17 18.11 25.56 -18.11
N LYS A 18 18.64 26.49 -17.31
CA LYS A 18 18.47 26.47 -15.84
C LYS A 18 17.04 26.73 -15.42
N ASP A 19 16.38 27.69 -16.05
CA ASP A 19 14.99 28.04 -15.73
C ASP A 19 14.02 26.94 -16.12
N ILE A 20 14.29 26.26 -17.24
CA ILE A 20 13.50 25.09 -17.68
C ILE A 20 13.64 23.95 -16.69
N ILE A 21 14.84 23.60 -16.25
CA ILE A 21 15.08 22.55 -15.27
C ILE A 21 14.42 22.90 -13.93
N LEU A 22 14.58 24.15 -13.46
CA LEU A 22 14.01 24.60 -12.20
C LEU A 22 12.48 24.58 -12.21
N SER A 23 11.87 25.02 -13.31
CA SER A 23 10.40 24.97 -13.48
C SER A 23 9.89 23.53 -13.44
N HIS A 24 10.60 22.61 -14.11
CA HIS A 24 10.24 21.19 -14.14
C HIS A 24 10.36 20.53 -12.76
N ILE A 25 11.44 20.83 -12.01
CA ILE A 25 11.60 20.38 -10.62
C ILE A 25 10.46 20.94 -9.76
N ARG A 26 10.20 22.24 -9.82
CA ARG A 26 9.16 22.90 -9.02
C ARG A 26 7.77 22.31 -9.25
N GLN A 27 7.44 21.98 -10.49
CA GLN A 27 6.16 21.36 -10.84
C GLN A 27 6.02 19.95 -10.27
N ARG A 28 7.10 19.14 -10.24
CA ARG A 28 7.07 17.74 -9.82
C ARG A 28 7.46 17.51 -8.37
N LEU A 29 8.02 18.51 -7.70
CA LEU A 29 8.45 18.42 -6.30
C LEU A 29 7.33 18.00 -5.34
N PRO A 30 6.09 18.51 -5.44
CA PRO A 30 5.00 18.06 -4.56
C PRO A 30 4.71 16.57 -4.71
N ALA A 31 4.63 16.06 -5.94
CA ALA A 31 4.41 14.64 -6.21
C ALA A 31 5.54 13.76 -5.66
N PHE A 32 6.79 14.18 -5.82
CA PHE A 32 7.96 13.51 -5.26
C PHE A 32 7.92 13.50 -3.72
N SER A 33 7.63 14.64 -3.10
CA SER A 33 7.56 14.76 -1.64
C SER A 33 6.48 13.87 -1.06
N LEU A 34 5.28 13.81 -1.67
CA LEU A 34 4.22 12.91 -1.26
C LEU A 34 4.64 11.44 -1.36
N SER A 35 5.30 11.06 -2.45
CA SER A 35 5.79 9.69 -2.66
C SER A 35 6.86 9.31 -1.64
N LEU A 36 7.73 10.25 -1.28
CA LEU A 36 8.74 10.06 -0.23
C LEU A 36 8.07 9.85 1.14
N VAL A 37 7.06 10.64 1.47
CA VAL A 37 6.29 10.48 2.71
C VAL A 37 5.64 9.09 2.78
N ILE A 38 5.03 8.61 1.69
CA ILE A 38 4.46 7.26 1.61
C ILE A 38 5.52 6.21 1.91
N THR A 39 6.70 6.33 1.29
CA THR A 39 7.82 5.39 1.51
C THR A 39 8.27 5.39 2.98
N VAL A 40 8.42 6.57 3.58
CA VAL A 40 8.79 6.72 5.00
C VAL A 40 7.73 6.09 5.91
N PHE A 41 6.44 6.30 5.65
CA PHE A 41 5.36 5.62 6.37
C PHE A 41 5.50 4.10 6.30
N GLY A 42 5.76 3.56 5.11
CA GLY A 42 5.99 2.13 4.91
C GLY A 42 7.15 1.59 5.76
N LEU A 43 8.29 2.27 5.72
CA LEU A 43 9.45 1.94 6.54
C LEU A 43 9.14 2.03 8.04
N CYS A 44 8.43 3.07 8.48
CA CYS A 44 7.99 3.20 9.89
C CYS A 44 7.15 2.00 10.32
N PHE A 45 6.19 1.54 9.52
CA PHE A 45 5.40 0.34 9.84
C PHE A 45 6.28 -0.91 9.95
N ILE A 46 7.26 -1.10 9.06
CA ILE A 46 8.19 -2.24 9.12
C ILE A 46 9.03 -2.17 10.40
N PHE A 47 9.59 -1.01 10.74
CA PHE A 47 10.41 -0.85 11.95
C PHE A 47 9.59 -1.02 13.24
N LEU A 48 8.39 -0.47 13.30
CA LEU A 48 7.50 -0.61 14.44
C LEU A 48 6.94 -2.03 14.58
N PHE A 49 6.81 -2.77 13.50
CA PHE A 49 6.36 -4.16 13.55
C PHE A 49 7.24 -5.02 14.45
N ILE A 50 8.58 -4.90 14.35
CA ILE A 50 9.51 -5.77 15.08
C ILE A 50 9.28 -5.75 16.61
N PRO A 51 9.28 -4.59 17.31
CA PRO A 51 9.07 -4.55 18.75
C PRO A 51 7.63 -4.88 19.16
N LEU A 52 6.63 -4.53 18.36
CA LEU A 52 5.23 -4.79 18.68
C LEU A 52 4.85 -6.26 18.49
N TYR A 53 5.39 -6.90 17.45
CA TYR A 53 5.22 -8.33 17.22
C TYR A 53 5.85 -9.19 18.31
N ARG A 54 7.08 -8.83 18.76
CA ARG A 54 7.75 -9.51 19.88
C ARG A 54 6.96 -9.43 21.20
N LYS A 55 6.18 -8.37 21.39
CA LYS A 55 5.30 -8.19 22.55
C LYS A 55 3.92 -8.80 22.36
N HIS A 56 3.69 -9.53 21.27
CA HIS A 56 2.37 -10.10 20.90
C HIS A 56 1.22 -9.08 20.86
N MET A 57 1.54 -7.82 20.54
CA MET A 57 0.56 -6.74 20.49
C MET A 57 -0.11 -6.61 19.12
N ILE A 58 0.58 -7.03 18.06
CA ILE A 58 0.15 -6.90 16.65
C ILE A 58 0.54 -8.17 15.90
N GLY A 59 -0.25 -8.54 14.88
CA GLY A 59 0.04 -9.63 13.97
C GLY A 59 0.86 -9.21 12.74
N ALA A 60 1.02 -10.11 11.77
CA ALA A 60 1.81 -9.90 10.55
C ALA A 60 1.20 -8.86 9.59
N GLU A 61 -0.06 -8.43 9.81
CA GLU A 61 -0.75 -7.43 8.99
C GLU A 61 0.02 -6.12 8.90
N MET A 62 0.63 -5.67 9.98
CA MET A 62 1.43 -4.44 9.98
C MET A 62 2.68 -4.54 9.11
N LEU A 63 3.33 -5.70 9.06
CA LEU A 63 4.46 -5.96 8.17
C LEU A 63 4.03 -5.89 6.70
N TYR A 64 2.91 -6.55 6.37
CA TYR A 64 2.40 -6.55 5.00
C TYR A 64 1.99 -5.15 4.53
N LEU A 65 1.36 -4.36 5.41
CA LEU A 65 1.04 -2.96 5.14
C LEU A 65 2.31 -2.12 4.91
N GLY A 66 3.33 -2.31 5.74
CA GLY A 66 4.61 -1.61 5.62
C GLY A 66 5.33 -1.94 4.32
N VAL A 67 5.38 -3.22 3.93
CA VAL A 67 5.97 -3.67 2.67
C VAL A 67 5.19 -3.10 1.47
N PHE A 68 3.85 -3.17 1.50
CA PHE A 68 2.99 -2.56 0.48
C PHE A 68 3.28 -1.06 0.32
N ALA A 69 3.27 -0.31 1.44
CA ALA A 69 3.50 1.14 1.41
C ALA A 69 4.90 1.50 0.90
N THR A 70 5.92 0.73 1.27
CA THR A 70 7.28 0.96 0.78
C THR A 70 7.39 0.71 -0.72
N ILE A 71 6.83 -0.38 -1.23
CA ILE A 71 6.89 -0.72 -2.66
C ILE A 71 6.12 0.30 -3.50
N ILE A 72 4.89 0.66 -3.09
CA ILE A 72 4.08 1.64 -3.82
C ILE A 72 4.70 3.04 -3.76
N GLY A 73 5.30 3.43 -2.63
CA GLY A 73 6.01 4.69 -2.49
C GLY A 73 7.24 4.76 -3.41
N LEU A 74 8.06 3.70 -3.47
CA LEU A 74 9.19 3.60 -4.39
C LEU A 74 8.74 3.64 -5.85
N PHE A 75 7.67 2.90 -6.21
CA PHE A 75 7.07 2.97 -7.54
C PHE A 75 6.72 4.42 -7.91
N MET A 76 6.04 5.15 -7.03
CA MET A 76 5.62 6.53 -7.26
C MET A 76 6.79 7.52 -7.33
N ILE A 77 7.90 7.28 -6.61
CA ILE A 77 9.13 8.05 -6.72
C ILE A 77 9.73 7.88 -8.13
N MET A 78 9.78 6.65 -8.64
CA MET A 78 10.31 6.38 -9.99
C MET A 78 9.40 6.96 -11.08
N ASP A 79 8.08 6.86 -10.92
CA ASP A 79 7.09 7.43 -11.84
C ASP A 79 7.15 8.96 -11.92
N CYS A 80 7.56 9.64 -10.84
CA CYS A 80 7.66 11.11 -10.77
C CYS A 80 8.71 11.72 -11.70
N ARG A 81 9.61 10.93 -12.28
CA ARG A 81 10.67 11.33 -13.23
C ARG A 81 11.68 12.38 -12.74
N ILE A 82 11.60 12.85 -11.49
CA ILE A 82 12.59 13.79 -10.94
C ILE A 82 13.99 13.16 -10.93
N MET A 83 14.07 11.87 -10.58
CA MET A 83 15.34 11.15 -10.57
C MET A 83 16.03 11.09 -11.93
N GLN A 84 15.27 11.17 -13.03
CA GLN A 84 15.83 11.22 -14.39
C GLN A 84 16.63 12.49 -14.67
N LEU A 85 16.38 13.58 -13.93
CA LEU A 85 17.16 14.83 -14.04
C LEU A 85 18.55 14.69 -13.43
N PHE A 86 18.72 13.83 -12.43
CA PHE A 86 20.00 13.61 -11.76
C PHE A 86 20.80 12.46 -12.39
N PHE A 87 20.11 11.48 -12.92
CA PHE A 87 20.70 10.29 -13.51
C PHE A 87 20.33 10.26 -14.99
N GLN A 88 21.29 10.35 -15.87
CA GLN A 88 21.10 10.49 -17.33
C GLN A 88 20.43 9.28 -18.02
N ASN A 89 20.16 8.20 -17.30
CA ASN A 89 19.60 6.97 -17.87
C ASN A 89 18.11 6.83 -17.56
N ALA A 90 17.27 7.52 -18.34
CA ALA A 90 15.81 7.45 -18.22
C ALA A 90 15.22 6.03 -18.35
N HIS A 91 15.88 5.16 -19.12
CA HIS A 91 15.42 3.80 -19.37
C HIS A 91 15.43 2.96 -18.09
N ILE A 92 16.49 3.08 -17.26
CA ILE A 92 16.58 2.34 -15.99
C ILE A 92 15.43 2.70 -15.07
N PHE A 93 15.08 3.97 -14.94
CA PHE A 93 13.97 4.40 -14.05
C PHE A 93 12.61 3.90 -14.53
N HIS A 94 12.39 3.89 -15.85
CA HIS A 94 11.15 3.34 -16.40
C HIS A 94 11.04 1.84 -16.15
N MET A 95 12.08 1.07 -16.43
CA MET A 95 12.13 -0.36 -16.12
C MET A 95 11.92 -0.66 -14.63
N GLN A 96 12.52 0.13 -13.73
CA GLN A 96 12.34 -0.06 -12.29
C GLN A 96 10.88 0.15 -11.85
N ALA A 97 10.20 1.17 -12.40
CA ALA A 97 8.77 1.40 -12.11
C ALA A 97 7.92 0.20 -12.59
N GLU A 98 8.16 -0.31 -13.79
CA GLU A 98 7.44 -1.46 -14.34
C GLU A 98 7.69 -2.77 -13.57
N ILE A 99 8.89 -2.94 -12.97
CA ILE A 99 9.23 -4.06 -12.10
C ILE A 99 8.51 -3.94 -10.74
N LEU A 100 8.46 -2.75 -10.15
CA LEU A 100 7.83 -2.54 -8.85
C LEU A 100 6.31 -2.70 -8.90
N MET A 101 5.68 -2.35 -10.01
CA MET A 101 4.24 -2.38 -10.17
C MET A 101 3.60 -3.73 -9.81
N PRO A 102 3.97 -4.88 -10.39
CA PRO A 102 3.37 -6.17 -10.03
C PRO A 102 3.67 -6.62 -8.60
N LEU A 103 4.72 -6.09 -7.97
CA LEU A 103 5.09 -6.42 -6.59
C LEU A 103 4.19 -5.75 -5.54
N ILE A 104 3.37 -4.77 -5.92
CA ILE A 104 2.43 -4.09 -5.02
C ILE A 104 1.31 -5.03 -4.56
N ILE A 105 0.83 -5.93 -5.44
CA ILE A 105 -0.35 -6.76 -5.22
C ILE A 105 -0.17 -7.80 -4.11
N PRO A 106 0.91 -8.59 -4.05
CA PRO A 106 1.08 -9.63 -3.04
C PRO A 106 0.96 -9.12 -1.60
N PRO A 107 1.71 -8.10 -1.16
CA PRO A 107 1.63 -7.62 0.22
C PRO A 107 0.28 -6.96 0.53
N LEU A 108 -0.36 -6.29 -0.45
CA LEU A 108 -1.70 -5.74 -0.28
C LEU A 108 -2.72 -6.85 0.01
N PHE A 109 -2.70 -7.96 -0.77
CA PHE A 109 -3.64 -9.07 -0.54
C PHE A 109 -3.37 -9.83 0.74
N LEU A 110 -2.12 -10.03 1.12
CA LEU A 110 -1.76 -10.62 2.41
C LEU A 110 -2.26 -9.76 3.58
N PHE A 111 -2.16 -8.43 3.46
CA PHE A 111 -2.72 -7.49 4.43
C PHE A 111 -4.25 -7.60 4.49
N MET A 112 -4.94 -7.51 3.35
CA MET A 112 -6.39 -7.61 3.26
C MET A 112 -6.93 -8.94 3.81
N GLY A 113 -6.24 -10.05 3.54
CA GLY A 113 -6.61 -11.36 4.04
C GLY A 113 -6.53 -11.51 5.56
N ARG A 114 -5.73 -10.66 6.23
CA ARG A 114 -5.66 -10.58 7.69
C ARG A 114 -6.73 -9.67 8.29
N MET A 115 -7.07 -8.59 7.58
CA MET A 115 -8.07 -7.63 8.05
C MET A 115 -9.50 -8.14 7.87
N TYR A 116 -9.78 -8.87 6.80
CA TYR A 116 -11.07 -9.47 6.53
C TYR A 116 -11.04 -10.98 6.75
N ASN A 117 -11.53 -11.46 7.89
CA ASN A 117 -11.70 -12.90 8.19
C ASN A 117 -12.61 -13.64 7.19
N GLU A 118 -13.34 -12.89 6.37
CA GLU A 118 -14.33 -13.38 5.41
C GLU A 118 -13.69 -13.81 4.09
N TYR A 119 -12.49 -13.33 3.79
CA TYR A 119 -11.75 -13.84 2.66
C TYR A 119 -11.32 -15.26 2.95
N SER A 120 -11.82 -16.19 2.15
CA SER A 120 -11.22 -17.52 2.13
C SER A 120 -9.72 -17.35 1.92
N GLN A 121 -8.92 -17.81 2.87
CA GLN A 121 -7.46 -17.80 2.77
C GLN A 121 -6.98 -18.38 1.44
N ARG A 122 -7.81 -19.24 0.80
CA ARG A 122 -7.58 -19.79 -0.53
C ARG A 122 -7.57 -18.70 -1.62
N ILE A 123 -8.49 -17.72 -1.57
CA ILE A 123 -8.56 -16.62 -2.56
C ILE A 123 -7.34 -15.71 -2.41
N VAL A 124 -7.00 -15.36 -1.17
CA VAL A 124 -5.81 -14.54 -0.89
C VAL A 124 -4.55 -15.23 -1.40
N ASN A 125 -4.36 -16.51 -1.06
CA ASN A 125 -3.21 -17.29 -1.50
C ASN A 125 -3.18 -17.44 -3.03
N LEU A 126 -4.34 -17.66 -3.67
CA LEU A 126 -4.43 -17.80 -5.11
C LEU A 126 -3.99 -16.52 -5.84
N ILE A 127 -4.50 -15.35 -5.43
CA ILE A 127 -4.15 -14.07 -6.07
C ILE A 127 -2.69 -13.71 -5.81
N THR A 128 -2.23 -13.91 -4.58
CA THR A 128 -0.81 -13.72 -4.23
C THR A 128 0.08 -14.63 -5.07
N ALA A 129 -0.29 -15.89 -5.26
CA ALA A 129 0.45 -16.82 -6.10
C ALA A 129 0.41 -16.43 -7.58
N ILE A 130 -0.76 -16.09 -8.13
CA ILE A 130 -0.90 -15.66 -9.54
C ILE A 130 -0.06 -14.41 -9.81
N SER A 131 -0.14 -13.39 -8.95
CA SER A 131 0.64 -12.16 -9.14
C SER A 131 2.14 -12.40 -8.99
N SER A 132 2.58 -13.25 -8.04
CA SER A 132 3.99 -13.58 -7.86
C SER A 132 4.53 -14.42 -9.02
N ILE A 133 3.78 -15.42 -9.51
CA ILE A 133 4.15 -16.23 -10.67
C ILE A 133 4.20 -15.37 -11.93
N SER A 134 3.21 -14.48 -12.12
CA SER A 134 3.20 -13.54 -13.24
C SER A 134 4.43 -12.63 -13.23
N PHE A 135 4.81 -12.13 -12.07
CA PHE A 135 6.03 -11.32 -11.91
C PHE A 135 7.28 -12.12 -12.31
N ILE A 136 7.46 -13.33 -11.75
CA ILE A 136 8.62 -14.20 -12.04
C ILE A 136 8.70 -14.53 -13.54
N LEU A 137 7.57 -14.88 -14.15
CA LEU A 137 7.51 -15.21 -15.57
C LEU A 137 7.92 -14.02 -16.45
N ARG A 138 7.40 -12.83 -16.17
CA ARG A 138 7.73 -11.60 -16.89
C ARG A 138 9.20 -11.22 -16.71
N PHE A 139 9.72 -11.36 -15.48
CA PHE A 139 11.12 -11.14 -15.18
C PHE A 139 12.03 -12.08 -15.98
N MET A 140 11.67 -13.36 -16.06
CA MET A 140 12.42 -14.34 -16.87
C MET A 140 12.33 -14.04 -18.39
N LEU A 141 11.16 -13.65 -18.89
CA LEU A 141 11.01 -13.25 -20.31
C LEU A 141 11.87 -12.03 -20.65
N SER A 142 11.97 -11.07 -19.74
CA SER A 142 12.81 -9.89 -19.91
C SER A 142 14.30 -10.23 -19.84
N LEU A 143 14.73 -11.09 -18.91
CA LEU A 143 16.12 -11.56 -18.83
C LEU A 143 16.57 -12.32 -20.09
N LEU A 144 15.65 -13.09 -20.68
CA LEU A 144 15.92 -13.85 -21.91
C LEU A 144 15.82 -12.99 -23.18
N ASN A 145 15.53 -11.67 -23.04
CA ASN A 145 15.30 -10.75 -24.15
C ASN A 145 14.20 -11.22 -25.13
N ILE A 146 13.21 -12.00 -24.66
CA ILE A 146 12.08 -12.49 -25.48
C ILE A 146 10.98 -11.42 -25.53
N LYS A 147 10.65 -10.82 -24.38
CA LYS A 147 9.66 -9.73 -24.24
C LYS A 147 10.04 -8.80 -23.11
N ASP A 148 9.88 -7.50 -23.32
CA ASP A 148 10.09 -6.50 -22.30
C ASP A 148 8.90 -6.43 -21.32
N PHE A 149 9.15 -5.88 -20.13
CA PHE A 149 8.11 -5.64 -19.13
C PHE A 149 6.96 -4.80 -19.68
N HIS A 150 7.27 -3.82 -20.54
CA HIS A 150 6.29 -2.95 -21.18
C HIS A 150 5.29 -3.70 -22.06
N GLU A 151 5.78 -4.64 -22.88
CA GLU A 151 4.93 -5.45 -23.77
C GLU A 151 3.96 -6.36 -23.00
N THR A 152 4.32 -6.72 -21.76
CA THR A 152 3.52 -7.59 -20.90
C THR A 152 2.70 -6.81 -19.85
N LEU A 153 2.68 -5.47 -19.93
CA LEU A 153 2.01 -4.59 -18.95
C LEU A 153 0.51 -4.87 -18.83
N ILE A 154 -0.14 -5.25 -19.94
CA ILE A 154 -1.57 -5.59 -19.97
C ILE A 154 -1.93 -6.69 -18.95
N ILE A 155 -1.04 -7.65 -18.73
CA ILE A 155 -1.24 -8.74 -17.76
C ILE A 155 -1.36 -8.15 -16.34
N THR A 156 -0.48 -7.20 -16.00
CA THR A 156 -0.53 -6.51 -14.70
C THR A 156 -1.84 -5.73 -14.54
N HIS A 157 -2.28 -5.00 -15.55
CA HIS A 157 -3.55 -4.26 -15.50
C HIS A 157 -4.77 -5.17 -15.33
N ILE A 158 -4.79 -6.35 -15.96
CA ILE A 158 -5.85 -7.35 -15.77
C ILE A 158 -5.85 -7.84 -14.31
N ILE A 159 -4.68 -8.17 -13.75
CA ILE A 159 -4.55 -8.60 -12.34
C ILE A 159 -4.98 -7.47 -11.40
N TYR A 160 -4.64 -6.21 -11.67
CA TYR A 160 -5.13 -5.05 -10.91
C TYR A 160 -6.65 -4.92 -10.98
N GLY A 161 -7.25 -5.05 -12.17
CA GLY A 161 -8.71 -4.98 -12.33
C GLY A 161 -9.43 -6.04 -11.50
N ILE A 162 -8.97 -7.29 -11.57
CA ILE A 162 -9.49 -8.38 -10.74
C ILE A 162 -9.31 -8.05 -9.24
N SER A 163 -8.13 -7.54 -8.88
CA SER A 163 -7.80 -7.17 -7.50
C SER A 163 -8.73 -6.10 -6.95
N ILE A 164 -9.00 -5.05 -7.72
CA ILE A 164 -9.92 -3.96 -7.34
C ILE A 164 -11.34 -4.52 -7.10
N ILE A 165 -11.84 -5.37 -7.98
CA ILE A 165 -13.18 -5.98 -7.84
C ILE A 165 -13.26 -6.80 -6.55
N LEU A 166 -12.23 -7.58 -6.24
CA LEU A 166 -12.20 -8.41 -5.05
C LEU A 166 -12.11 -7.58 -3.76
N VAL A 167 -11.26 -6.56 -3.73
CA VAL A 167 -11.17 -5.66 -2.57
C VAL A 167 -12.48 -4.92 -2.38
N LEU A 168 -13.11 -4.42 -3.44
CA LEU A 168 -14.42 -3.77 -3.36
C LEU A 168 -15.51 -4.72 -2.82
N HIS A 169 -15.53 -5.97 -3.28
CA HIS A 169 -16.44 -6.98 -2.74
C HIS A 169 -16.22 -7.20 -1.23
N ALA A 170 -14.96 -7.25 -0.76
CA ALA A 170 -14.65 -7.40 0.66
C ALA A 170 -15.13 -6.22 1.50
N VAL A 171 -14.86 -5.00 1.02
CA VAL A 171 -15.29 -3.78 1.69
C VAL A 171 -16.82 -3.74 1.82
N ILE A 172 -17.54 -4.03 0.74
CA ILE A 172 -19.01 -4.05 0.73
C ILE A 172 -19.53 -5.10 1.71
N THR A 173 -19.00 -6.32 1.68
CA THR A 173 -19.44 -7.39 2.60
C THR A 173 -19.09 -7.06 4.04
N GLY A 174 -17.93 -6.48 4.31
CA GLY A 174 -17.52 -6.01 5.64
C GLY A 174 -18.44 -4.92 6.19
N ILE A 175 -18.87 -3.97 5.35
CA ILE A 175 -19.81 -2.91 5.74
C ILE A 175 -21.21 -3.49 6.01
N LEU A 176 -21.72 -4.37 5.13
CA LEU A 176 -23.05 -4.98 5.27
C LEU A 176 -23.16 -5.82 6.53
N ARG A 177 -22.11 -6.52 6.94
CA ARG A 177 -22.07 -7.29 8.18
C ARG A 177 -21.89 -6.44 9.44
N ARG A 178 -21.89 -5.11 9.32
CA ARG A 178 -21.83 -4.14 10.42
C ARG A 178 -20.63 -4.34 11.37
N ASN A 179 -19.50 -4.75 10.83
CA ASN A 179 -18.26 -4.87 11.61
C ASN A 179 -17.69 -3.48 11.94
N ARG A 180 -18.14 -2.89 13.06
CA ARG A 180 -17.73 -1.56 13.52
C ARG A 180 -16.24 -1.47 13.86
N ASN A 181 -15.59 -2.61 14.08
CA ASN A 181 -14.19 -2.61 14.51
C ASN A 181 -13.22 -2.18 13.40
N ASN A 182 -13.64 -2.24 12.12
CA ASN A 182 -12.78 -1.97 10.96
C ASN A 182 -13.24 -0.71 10.17
N ILE A 183 -13.86 0.27 10.83
CA ILE A 183 -14.43 1.42 10.14
C ILE A 183 -13.37 2.27 9.41
N TYR A 184 -12.23 2.54 10.05
CA TYR A 184 -11.14 3.31 9.43
C TYR A 184 -10.55 2.57 8.24
N HIS A 185 -10.35 1.26 8.36
CA HIS A 185 -9.90 0.40 7.28
C HIS A 185 -10.85 0.44 6.06
N ASN A 186 -12.15 0.28 6.29
CA ASN A 186 -13.14 0.31 5.21
C ASN A 186 -13.16 1.66 4.47
N ILE A 187 -13.13 2.78 5.21
CA ILE A 187 -13.07 4.12 4.62
C ILE A 187 -11.76 4.29 3.84
N GLY A 188 -10.64 3.86 4.41
CA GLY A 188 -9.32 3.91 3.75
C GLY A 188 -9.30 3.15 2.43
N CYS A 189 -9.86 1.94 2.41
CA CYS A 189 -9.97 1.13 1.20
C CYS A 189 -10.83 1.80 0.12
N ILE A 190 -11.97 2.40 0.49
CA ILE A 190 -12.82 3.11 -0.46
C ILE A 190 -12.07 4.30 -1.07
N CYS A 191 -11.40 5.11 -0.25
CA CYS A 191 -10.60 6.24 -0.72
C CYS A 191 -9.49 5.79 -1.67
N PHE A 192 -8.77 4.72 -1.30
CA PHE A 192 -7.68 4.17 -2.11
C PHE A 192 -8.19 3.63 -3.45
N ILE A 193 -9.22 2.78 -3.44
CA ILE A 193 -9.81 2.19 -4.66
C ILE A 193 -10.33 3.30 -5.59
N SER A 194 -11.05 4.29 -5.05
CA SER A 194 -11.57 5.41 -5.84
C SER A 194 -10.45 6.18 -6.51
N ALA A 195 -9.38 6.48 -5.78
CA ALA A 195 -8.22 7.20 -6.30
C ALA A 195 -7.50 6.44 -7.41
N VAL A 196 -7.24 5.14 -7.22
CA VAL A 196 -6.62 4.27 -8.23
C VAL A 196 -7.51 4.16 -9.47
N SER A 197 -8.84 4.02 -9.29
CA SER A 197 -9.78 3.91 -10.40
C SER A 197 -9.82 5.19 -11.24
N ILE A 198 -9.76 6.37 -10.59
CA ILE A 198 -9.70 7.67 -11.28
C ILE A 198 -8.41 7.75 -12.11
N ASP A 199 -7.25 7.43 -11.55
CA ASP A 199 -5.98 7.49 -12.28
C ASP A 199 -5.94 6.50 -13.45
N ILE A 200 -6.49 5.30 -13.29
CA ILE A 200 -6.61 4.33 -14.39
C ILE A 200 -7.48 4.90 -15.53
N ILE A 201 -8.63 5.49 -15.21
CA ILE A 201 -9.52 6.12 -16.21
C ILE A 201 -8.79 7.27 -16.92
N LEU A 202 -8.12 8.15 -16.17
CA LEU A 202 -7.37 9.28 -16.73
C LEU A 202 -6.21 8.82 -17.62
N HIS A 203 -5.54 7.74 -17.25
CA HIS A 203 -4.49 7.13 -18.06
C HIS A 203 -5.02 6.64 -19.41
N TRP A 204 -6.11 5.88 -19.41
CA TRP A 204 -6.69 5.33 -20.64
C TRP A 204 -7.36 6.38 -21.52
N THR A 205 -7.98 7.41 -20.93
CA THR A 205 -8.58 8.53 -21.66
C THR A 205 -7.55 9.57 -22.12
N ARG A 206 -6.30 9.44 -21.71
CA ARG A 206 -5.20 10.36 -22.05
C ARG A 206 -5.48 11.82 -21.65
N LEU A 207 -6.37 12.05 -20.68
CA LEU A 207 -6.76 13.39 -20.21
C LEU A 207 -5.72 14.01 -19.26
N SER A 208 -4.85 13.23 -18.66
CA SER A 208 -3.83 13.71 -17.72
C SER A 208 -2.43 13.36 -18.17
N ALA A 209 -1.49 14.31 -17.98
CA ALA A 209 -0.06 14.09 -18.15
C ALA A 209 0.58 13.38 -16.93
N GLU A 210 -0.05 13.50 -15.75
CA GLU A 210 0.36 12.82 -14.52
C GLU A 210 -0.52 11.61 -14.25
N THR A 211 0.09 10.43 -14.21
CA THR A 211 -0.61 9.14 -14.19
C THR A 211 -0.96 8.62 -12.80
N SER A 212 -0.47 9.25 -11.72
CA SER A 212 -0.60 8.74 -10.35
C SER A 212 -0.88 9.81 -9.30
N PHE A 213 -1.47 10.95 -9.70
CA PHE A 213 -1.74 12.07 -8.78
C PHE A 213 -2.76 11.69 -7.71
N PHE A 214 -3.93 11.20 -8.11
CA PHE A 214 -4.99 10.80 -7.18
C PHE A 214 -4.58 9.58 -6.35
N THR A 215 -3.87 8.63 -6.93
CA THR A 215 -3.36 7.46 -6.22
C THR A 215 -2.42 7.86 -5.08
N ARG A 216 -1.54 8.85 -5.25
CA ARG A 216 -0.67 9.36 -4.16
C ARG A 216 -1.49 9.85 -2.97
N ILE A 217 -2.53 10.65 -3.24
CA ILE A 217 -3.43 11.17 -2.18
C ILE A 217 -4.22 10.03 -1.55
N GLY A 218 -4.76 9.11 -2.36
CA GLY A 218 -5.53 7.97 -1.89
C GLY A 218 -4.72 7.03 -1.00
N VAL A 219 -3.46 6.75 -1.37
CA VAL A 219 -2.54 5.93 -0.56
C VAL A 219 -2.21 6.62 0.75
N LEU A 220 -1.93 7.92 0.77
CA LEU A 220 -1.65 8.65 2.00
C LEU A 220 -2.85 8.61 2.96
N LEU A 221 -4.06 8.87 2.45
CA LEU A 221 -5.28 8.78 3.25
C LEU A 221 -5.50 7.35 3.77
N PHE A 222 -5.29 6.35 2.92
CA PHE A 222 -5.37 4.95 3.31
C PHE A 222 -4.39 4.63 4.45
N LEU A 223 -3.10 4.96 4.30
CA LEU A 223 -2.09 4.70 5.32
C LEU A 223 -2.35 5.44 6.62
N PHE A 224 -2.86 6.68 6.54
CA PHE A 224 -3.24 7.46 7.72
C PHE A 224 -4.41 6.79 8.46
N LEU A 225 -5.44 6.37 7.76
CA LEU A 225 -6.59 5.67 8.35
C LEU A 225 -6.20 4.30 8.91
N GLU A 226 -5.28 3.58 8.25
CA GLU A 226 -4.73 2.33 8.79
C GLU A 226 -3.91 2.58 10.07
N ALA A 227 -3.14 3.66 10.15
CA ALA A 227 -2.45 4.03 11.38
C ALA A 227 -3.43 4.27 12.53
N LEU A 228 -4.54 4.99 12.27
CA LEU A 228 -5.61 5.18 13.25
C LEU A 228 -6.26 3.86 13.67
N GLN A 229 -6.48 2.95 12.72
CA GLN A 229 -7.02 1.62 12.99
C GLN A 229 -6.11 0.82 13.92
N ILE A 230 -4.80 0.82 13.65
CA ILE A 230 -3.79 0.13 14.46
C ILE A 230 -3.74 0.74 15.88
N ILE A 231 -3.73 2.07 15.99
CA ILE A 231 -3.74 2.76 17.30
C ILE A 231 -4.99 2.39 18.09
N SER A 232 -6.16 2.43 17.46
CA SER A 232 -7.43 2.04 18.09
C SER A 232 -7.40 0.61 18.59
N TYR A 233 -6.87 -0.31 17.82
CA TYR A 233 -6.69 -1.72 18.19
C TYR A 233 -5.74 -1.88 19.40
N LEU A 234 -4.60 -1.19 19.38
CA LEU A 234 -3.63 -1.22 20.48
C LEU A 234 -4.23 -0.69 21.77
N LEU A 235 -4.95 0.43 21.74
CA LEU A 235 -5.63 1.01 22.90
C LEU A 235 -6.69 0.06 23.45
N SER A 236 -7.49 -0.55 22.59
CA SER A 236 -8.50 -1.54 22.99
C SER A 236 -7.88 -2.75 23.68
N ASN A 237 -6.82 -3.31 23.13
CA ASN A 237 -6.09 -4.43 23.74
C ASN A 237 -5.44 -4.04 25.08
N TYR A 238 -4.87 -2.85 25.17
CA TYR A 238 -4.30 -2.34 26.42
C TYR A 238 -5.36 -2.22 27.50
N GLN A 239 -6.52 -1.64 27.19
CA GLN A 239 -7.65 -1.51 28.11
C GLN A 239 -8.19 -2.90 28.55
N ALA A 240 -8.31 -3.84 27.60
CA ALA A 240 -8.74 -5.20 27.91
C ALA A 240 -7.76 -5.90 28.88
N ASN A 241 -6.46 -5.75 28.65
CA ASN A 241 -5.43 -6.30 29.54
C ASN A 241 -5.47 -5.70 30.95
N ILE A 242 -5.70 -4.39 31.08
CA ILE A 242 -5.87 -3.75 32.41
C ILE A 242 -7.12 -4.30 33.10
N ARG A 243 -8.25 -4.39 32.38
CA ARG A 243 -9.49 -4.96 32.95
C ARG A 243 -9.30 -6.39 33.41
N MET A 244 -8.63 -7.22 32.61
CA MET A 244 -8.33 -8.62 32.99
C MET A 244 -7.47 -8.70 34.26
N LYS A 245 -6.42 -7.85 34.38
CA LYS A 245 -5.59 -7.78 35.59
C LYS A 245 -6.39 -7.36 36.83
N LEU A 246 -7.27 -6.36 36.69
CA LEU A 246 -8.13 -5.91 37.78
C LEU A 246 -9.13 -7.00 38.20
N LEU A 247 -9.80 -7.65 37.21
CA LEU A 247 -10.73 -8.75 37.50
C LEU A 247 -10.01 -9.94 38.16
N SER A 248 -8.82 -10.29 37.69
CA SER A 248 -7.99 -11.33 38.31
C SER A 248 -7.65 -10.95 39.76
N ARG A 249 -7.22 -9.70 40.02
CA ARG A 249 -6.95 -9.26 41.36
C ARG A 249 -8.17 -9.33 42.29
N LEU A 250 -9.34 -8.87 41.80
CA LEU A 250 -10.59 -8.94 42.55
C LEU A 250 -11.08 -10.37 42.80
N ALA A 251 -10.81 -11.30 41.86
CA ALA A 251 -11.20 -12.69 42.00
C ALA A 251 -10.32 -13.49 42.98
N TYR A 252 -9.02 -13.19 43.01
CA TYR A 252 -8.03 -13.98 43.74
C TYR A 252 -7.53 -13.32 45.03
N HIS A 253 -7.73 -12.02 45.22
CA HIS A 253 -7.32 -11.30 46.42
C HIS A 253 -8.52 -10.73 47.16
N ASP A 254 -8.46 -10.78 48.48
CA ASP A 254 -9.43 -10.14 49.37
C ASP A 254 -9.25 -8.62 49.34
N GLY A 255 -10.34 -7.88 49.10
CA GLY A 255 -10.30 -6.42 48.91
C GLY A 255 -9.93 -5.62 50.16
N LEU A 256 -9.94 -6.25 51.36
CA LEU A 256 -9.59 -5.61 52.65
C LEU A 256 -8.17 -5.93 53.11
N THR A 257 -7.73 -7.16 52.89
CA THR A 257 -6.45 -7.66 53.41
C THR A 257 -5.36 -7.80 52.36
N ASP A 258 -5.69 -7.67 51.08
CA ASP A 258 -4.85 -7.94 49.92
C ASP A 258 -4.24 -9.38 49.91
N MET A 259 -4.74 -10.25 50.76
CA MET A 259 -4.36 -11.67 50.81
C MET A 259 -5.13 -12.50 49.80
N LEU A 260 -4.65 -13.69 49.50
CA LEU A 260 -5.35 -14.62 48.59
C LEU A 260 -6.71 -14.96 49.17
N ASN A 261 -7.75 -14.85 48.34
CA ASN A 261 -9.13 -15.16 48.69
C ASN A 261 -9.32 -16.69 48.76
N ARG A 262 -10.35 -17.14 49.48
CA ARG A 262 -10.73 -18.55 49.66
C ARG A 262 -10.89 -19.34 48.34
N THR A 263 -11.24 -18.64 47.26
CA THR A 263 -11.34 -19.18 45.90
C THR A 263 -9.99 -19.39 45.22
N SER A 264 -8.90 -18.99 45.82
CA SER A 264 -7.53 -19.12 45.32
C SER A 264 -6.84 -20.40 45.78
N TYR A 265 -7.47 -21.15 46.67
CA TYR A 265 -7.08 -22.47 47.19
C TYR A 265 -7.91 -23.57 46.51
#